data_beef8b4ed41293b07009f3d173bcf76f
#
_entry.id   beef8b4ed41293b07009f3d173bcf76f
#
_cell.length_a   1.000
_cell.length_b   1.000
_cell.length_c   1.000
_cell.angle_alpha   90.00
_cell.angle_beta   90.00
_cell.angle_gamma   90.00
#
_symmetry.space_group_name_H-M   'P 1'
#
loop_
_entity.id
_entity.type
_entity.pdbx_description
1 polymer ?
#
loop_
_entity_poly.entity_id
_entity_poly.type
_entity_poly.pdbx_seq_one_letter_code
_entity_poly.pdbx_strand_id
1 'polypeptide(L)'
;MPHASRNVSLDYLKAFVIVLVVFLHSILAYPSWAFFNVNSFLNSSAPIVDPARCEFIDFIPSLLNGFFMALLFFISGLFVYQSLLTKGPVAFVRTRFKRLGIPFVFALSFVMPIAFYPSFLMSGSTKDFISFWFSWSWTSGPAWFLSLLLLFNCYAVIVYRLKLFPSFSSANFIVSNPLVFFLVLIFASGFVYLPLMYFYGPFQWSSFGPLLIGQTSRLLFYLVYFSAGLIVGKVGLSSTFLLDSRVFLRRSFVWLIASAILGFIYLASLKIVPINLTVPWSPPALWWINALIFCFYSAILLVSSLLLSFTFFSRRVDLLDHLSANSFGIYILHYPFVVWAQFFLLPFHLPGCLKLLIVFTFAFFFSWWASFLIRLSPRARYFLGG
;
A
#
# COMPACT_ATOMS: atom_id res chain seq x y z
N MET A 1 -9.23 29.35 14.05
CA MET A 1 -8.32 28.27 14.42
C MET A 1 -7.40 28.04 13.25
N PRO A 2 -6.08 28.04 13.39
CA PRO A 2 -5.18 27.84 12.26
C PRO A 2 -5.49 26.45 11.64
N HIS A 3 -5.76 26.43 10.35
CA HIS A 3 -5.77 25.21 9.56
C HIS A 3 -4.46 24.49 9.86
N ALA A 4 -4.53 23.24 10.33
CA ALA A 4 -3.34 22.43 10.49
C ALA A 4 -2.55 22.54 9.18
N SER A 5 -1.39 23.15 9.23
CA SER A 5 -0.58 23.44 8.06
C SER A 5 -0.33 22.13 7.33
N ARG A 6 -0.75 22.08 6.08
CA ARG A 6 -0.57 20.93 5.21
C ARG A 6 0.93 20.59 5.18
N ASN A 7 1.30 19.39 5.63
CA ASN A 7 2.70 18.98 5.65
C ASN A 7 3.10 18.51 4.24
N VAL A 8 3.82 19.40 3.54
CA VAL A 8 4.27 19.21 2.16
C VAL A 8 5.06 17.92 2.00
N SER A 9 5.98 17.63 2.92
CA SER A 9 6.81 16.42 2.88
C SER A 9 5.98 15.14 2.89
N LEU A 10 4.97 15.06 3.78
CA LEU A 10 4.09 13.89 3.85
C LEU A 10 3.18 13.76 2.61
N ASP A 11 2.77 14.88 2.04
CA ASP A 11 1.94 14.85 0.84
C ASP A 11 2.75 14.39 -0.38
N TYR A 12 4.01 14.81 -0.51
CA TYR A 12 4.90 14.35 -1.56
C TYR A 12 5.31 12.89 -1.36
N LEU A 13 5.55 12.46 -0.11
CA LEU A 13 5.83 11.07 0.19
C LEU A 13 4.67 10.15 -0.22
N LYS A 14 3.43 10.53 0.09
CA LYS A 14 2.24 9.79 -0.37
C LYS A 14 2.19 9.72 -1.89
N ALA A 15 2.40 10.84 -2.58
CA ALA A 15 2.39 10.87 -4.03
C ALA A 15 3.48 9.97 -4.63
N PHE A 16 4.69 10.00 -4.08
CA PHE A 16 5.77 9.12 -4.49
C PHE A 16 5.43 7.64 -4.30
N VAL A 17 4.84 7.27 -3.15
CA VAL A 17 4.40 5.88 -2.91
C VAL A 17 3.31 5.46 -3.91
N ILE A 18 2.41 6.35 -4.30
CA ILE A 18 1.42 6.04 -5.34
C ILE A 18 2.08 5.79 -6.71
N VAL A 19 3.13 6.54 -7.06
CA VAL A 19 3.91 6.24 -8.27
C VAL A 19 4.53 4.83 -8.20
N LEU A 20 5.07 4.46 -7.03
CA LEU A 20 5.58 3.09 -6.81
C LEU A 20 4.47 2.02 -6.88
N VAL A 21 3.23 2.34 -6.48
CA VAL A 21 2.08 1.43 -6.64
C VAL A 21 1.76 1.21 -8.12
N VAL A 22 1.75 2.27 -8.95
CA VAL A 22 1.56 2.13 -10.40
C VAL A 22 2.69 1.30 -11.00
N PHE A 23 3.93 1.56 -10.61
CA PHE A 23 5.10 0.81 -11.06
C PHE A 23 5.02 -0.67 -10.67
N LEU A 24 4.64 -0.97 -9.41
CA LEU A 24 4.44 -2.35 -8.95
C LEU A 24 3.44 -3.10 -9.83
N HIS A 25 2.26 -2.52 -10.09
CA HIS A 25 1.25 -3.21 -10.90
C HIS A 25 1.70 -3.37 -12.36
N SER A 26 2.51 -2.43 -12.86
CA SER A 26 3.11 -2.54 -14.19
C SER A 26 4.12 -3.69 -14.28
N ILE A 27 4.84 -3.98 -13.18
CA ILE A 27 5.83 -5.07 -13.12
C ILE A 27 5.15 -6.45 -13.18
N LEU A 28 4.01 -6.66 -12.50
CA LEU A 28 3.49 -7.98 -12.15
C LEU A 28 3.20 -8.93 -13.33
N ALA A 29 3.16 -8.44 -14.57
CA ALA A 29 3.00 -9.24 -15.77
C ALA A 29 4.30 -9.92 -16.25
N TYR A 30 5.47 -9.43 -15.82
CA TYR A 30 6.76 -9.75 -16.45
C TYR A 30 7.77 -10.57 -15.62
N PRO A 31 7.64 -10.75 -14.28
CA PRO A 31 8.58 -11.58 -13.52
C PRO A 31 8.61 -13.02 -14.01
N SER A 32 9.72 -13.71 -13.80
CA SER A 32 9.87 -15.13 -14.15
C SER A 32 8.84 -16.03 -13.46
N TRP A 33 8.47 -15.68 -12.23
CA TRP A 33 7.49 -16.38 -11.41
C TRP A 33 6.04 -15.98 -11.68
N ALA A 34 5.76 -15.03 -12.58
CA ALA A 34 4.39 -14.58 -12.85
C ALA A 34 3.56 -15.71 -13.48
N PHE A 35 2.34 -15.89 -12.98
CA PHE A 35 1.40 -16.90 -13.47
C PHE A 35 -0.04 -16.38 -13.46
N PHE A 36 -0.86 -16.93 -14.35
CA PHE A 36 -2.28 -16.65 -14.45
C PHE A 36 -3.09 -17.91 -14.20
N ASN A 37 -4.03 -17.85 -13.27
CA ASN A 37 -4.95 -18.94 -12.99
C ASN A 37 -6.31 -18.63 -13.63
N VAL A 38 -6.69 -19.43 -14.62
CA VAL A 38 -7.94 -19.28 -15.37
C VAL A 38 -9.19 -19.41 -14.48
N ASN A 39 -9.07 -20.15 -13.37
CA ASN A 39 -10.20 -20.44 -12.49
C ASN A 39 -10.40 -19.40 -11.38
N SER A 40 -9.37 -18.62 -11.02
CA SER A 40 -9.47 -17.66 -9.92
C SER A 40 -8.41 -16.57 -10.02
N PHE A 41 -8.84 -15.30 -10.01
CA PHE A 41 -7.90 -14.18 -9.94
C PHE A 41 -7.09 -14.17 -8.64
N LEU A 42 -7.71 -14.48 -7.49
CA LEU A 42 -7.00 -14.48 -6.19
C LEU A 42 -5.80 -15.44 -6.16
N ASN A 43 -5.82 -16.44 -7.03
CA ASN A 43 -4.74 -17.42 -7.22
C ASN A 43 -3.83 -17.06 -8.41
N SER A 44 -3.94 -15.86 -8.94
CA SER A 44 -3.07 -15.33 -10.01
C SER A 44 -2.11 -14.28 -9.46
N SER A 45 -0.94 -14.14 -10.06
CA SER A 45 -0.01 -13.05 -9.72
C SER A 45 -0.42 -11.71 -10.35
N ALA A 46 -1.05 -11.75 -11.51
CA ALA A 46 -1.52 -10.58 -12.26
C ALA A 46 -2.71 -10.93 -13.16
N PRO A 47 -3.53 -9.93 -13.58
CA PRO A 47 -4.63 -10.14 -14.53
C PRO A 47 -4.16 -10.56 -15.92
N ILE A 48 -2.99 -10.07 -16.32
CA ILE A 48 -2.31 -10.39 -17.58
C ILE A 48 -0.90 -10.84 -17.25
N VAL A 49 -0.45 -11.90 -17.89
CA VAL A 49 0.92 -12.43 -17.77
C VAL A 49 1.51 -12.54 -19.17
N ASP A 50 2.61 -11.84 -19.42
CA ASP A 50 3.27 -11.81 -20.72
C ASP A 50 4.30 -12.95 -20.81
N PRO A 51 4.39 -13.68 -21.93
CA PRO A 51 5.45 -14.67 -22.14
C PRO A 51 6.85 -14.06 -22.21
N ALA A 52 6.99 -12.78 -22.59
CA ALA A 52 8.24 -12.07 -22.54
C ALA A 52 8.59 -11.67 -21.09
N ARG A 53 9.51 -12.41 -20.49
CA ARG A 53 9.93 -12.22 -19.09
C ARG A 53 11.04 -11.19 -18.93
N CYS A 54 11.16 -10.66 -17.71
CA CYS A 54 12.23 -9.75 -17.29
C CYS A 54 12.72 -10.20 -15.90
N GLU A 55 13.64 -11.16 -15.85
CA GLU A 55 14.13 -11.76 -14.59
C GLU A 55 14.79 -10.75 -13.66
N PHE A 56 15.39 -9.70 -14.24
CA PHE A 56 16.04 -8.64 -13.48
C PHE A 56 15.13 -7.93 -12.47
N ILE A 57 13.80 -7.98 -12.68
CA ILE A 57 12.83 -7.33 -11.79
C ILE A 57 12.17 -8.26 -10.77
N ASP A 58 12.51 -9.54 -10.75
CA ASP A 58 11.83 -10.56 -9.93
C ASP A 58 11.76 -10.23 -8.43
N PHE A 59 12.78 -9.54 -7.93
CA PHE A 59 12.89 -9.17 -6.53
C PHE A 59 12.16 -7.86 -6.16
N ILE A 60 11.88 -6.99 -7.13
CA ILE A 60 11.33 -5.65 -6.89
C ILE A 60 9.96 -5.70 -6.20
N PRO A 61 9.00 -6.55 -6.62
CA PRO A 61 7.71 -6.65 -5.95
C PRO A 61 7.82 -7.01 -4.47
N SER A 62 8.74 -7.89 -4.10
CA SER A 62 8.97 -8.27 -2.70
C SER A 62 9.50 -7.10 -1.87
N LEU A 63 10.43 -6.32 -2.40
CA LEU A 63 10.94 -5.13 -1.72
C LEU A 63 9.86 -4.06 -1.54
N LEU A 64 9.10 -3.74 -2.59
CA LEU A 64 8.05 -2.72 -2.53
C LEU A 64 6.93 -3.11 -1.58
N ASN A 65 6.45 -4.35 -1.67
CA ASN A 65 5.41 -4.88 -0.79
C ASN A 65 5.83 -4.94 0.70
N GLY A 66 7.14 -4.88 0.99
CA GLY A 66 7.67 -4.89 2.34
C GLY A 66 7.32 -3.64 3.16
N PHE A 67 7.06 -2.48 2.52
CA PHE A 67 6.91 -1.25 3.28
C PHE A 67 5.81 -0.28 2.83
N PHE A 68 5.55 -0.16 1.52
CA PHE A 68 4.75 0.97 1.02
C PHE A 68 3.31 0.98 1.54
N MET A 69 2.68 -0.19 1.72
CA MET A 69 1.34 -0.26 2.31
C MET A 69 1.37 0.06 3.81
N ALA A 70 2.35 -0.46 4.56
CA ALA A 70 2.54 -0.14 5.97
C ALA A 70 2.75 1.37 6.17
N LEU A 71 3.56 2.01 5.32
CA LEU A 71 3.80 3.45 5.31
C LEU A 71 2.52 4.25 5.02
N LEU A 72 1.71 3.85 4.03
CA LEU A 72 0.44 4.53 3.73
C LEU A 72 -0.56 4.42 4.88
N PHE A 73 -0.67 3.26 5.53
CA PHE A 73 -1.51 3.09 6.72
C PHE A 73 -1.01 3.95 7.88
N PHE A 74 0.30 3.98 8.13
CA PHE A 74 0.89 4.83 9.17
C PHE A 74 0.58 6.31 8.92
N ILE A 75 0.88 6.82 7.70
CA ILE A 75 0.60 8.23 7.34
C ILE A 75 -0.90 8.54 7.47
N SER A 76 -1.77 7.59 7.09
CA SER A 76 -3.22 7.77 7.25
C SER A 76 -3.61 7.89 8.72
N GLY A 77 -3.01 7.10 9.60
CA GLY A 77 -3.22 7.13 11.06
C GLY A 77 -2.85 8.48 11.70
N LEU A 78 -1.76 9.13 11.24
CA LEU A 78 -1.27 10.40 11.77
C LEU A 78 -2.35 11.50 11.89
N PHE A 79 -3.30 11.52 10.95
CA PHE A 79 -4.29 12.59 10.89
C PHE A 79 -5.63 12.24 11.54
N VAL A 80 -5.78 11.00 12.03
CA VAL A 80 -7.07 10.51 12.52
C VAL A 80 -7.39 11.08 13.89
N TYR A 81 -6.46 11.03 14.85
CA TYR A 81 -6.72 11.47 16.22
C TYR A 81 -7.16 12.94 16.28
N GLN A 82 -6.44 13.84 15.63
CA GLN A 82 -6.80 15.27 15.58
C GLN A 82 -8.13 15.50 14.87
N SER A 83 -8.42 14.73 13.82
CA SER A 83 -9.71 14.80 13.12
C SER A 83 -10.88 14.30 13.99
N LEU A 84 -10.67 13.31 14.84
CA LEU A 84 -11.66 12.85 15.82
C LEU A 84 -11.93 13.88 16.90
N LEU A 85 -10.87 14.54 17.43
CA LEU A 85 -11.01 15.62 18.42
C LEU A 85 -11.80 16.80 17.87
N THR A 86 -11.52 17.21 16.63
CA THR A 86 -12.11 18.42 16.06
C THR A 86 -13.53 18.24 15.54
N LYS A 87 -13.85 17.07 14.97
CA LYS A 87 -15.14 16.82 14.31
C LYS A 87 -16.09 15.97 15.13
N GLY A 88 -15.57 15.27 16.13
CA GLY A 88 -16.31 14.22 16.83
C GLY A 88 -16.48 12.93 16.01
N PRO A 89 -16.79 11.80 16.66
CA PRO A 89 -16.81 10.47 16.03
C PRO A 89 -17.78 10.34 14.86
N VAL A 90 -19.01 10.84 14.98
CA VAL A 90 -20.05 10.68 13.94
C VAL A 90 -19.70 11.45 12.67
N ALA A 91 -19.34 12.75 12.80
CA ALA A 91 -18.95 13.57 11.65
C ALA A 91 -17.64 13.07 11.01
N PHE A 92 -16.72 12.50 11.81
CA PHE A 92 -15.53 11.86 11.33
C PHE A 92 -15.86 10.66 10.43
N VAL A 93 -16.67 9.69 10.91
CA VAL A 93 -17.06 8.51 10.12
C VAL A 93 -17.76 8.93 8.82
N ARG A 94 -18.73 9.86 8.90
CA ARG A 94 -19.41 10.38 7.72
C ARG A 94 -18.45 10.98 6.69
N THR A 95 -17.46 11.73 7.16
CA THR A 95 -16.44 12.33 6.28
C THR A 95 -15.54 11.25 5.66
N ARG A 96 -15.14 10.23 6.44
CA ARG A 96 -14.32 9.13 5.94
C ARG A 96 -15.08 8.28 4.93
N PHE A 97 -16.34 7.98 5.21
CA PHE A 97 -17.19 7.25 4.26
C PHE A 97 -17.33 7.99 2.91
N LYS A 98 -17.54 9.31 2.95
CA LYS A 98 -17.59 10.10 1.71
C LYS A 98 -16.27 10.07 0.95
N ARG A 99 -15.10 10.16 1.66
CA ARG A 99 -13.78 10.27 1.03
C ARG A 99 -13.15 8.93 0.63
N LEU A 100 -13.55 7.83 1.23
CA LEU A 100 -12.99 6.50 0.97
C LEU A 100 -14.06 5.55 0.43
N GLY A 101 -15.27 5.56 1.03
CA GLY A 101 -16.34 4.64 0.67
C GLY A 101 -16.91 4.91 -0.73
N ILE A 102 -17.22 6.18 -1.05
CA ILE A 102 -17.72 6.53 -2.39
C ILE A 102 -16.68 6.20 -3.48
N PRO A 103 -15.40 6.61 -3.36
CA PRO A 103 -14.37 6.19 -4.32
C PRO A 103 -14.18 4.67 -4.40
N PHE A 104 -14.31 3.96 -3.28
CA PHE A 104 -14.22 2.51 -3.26
C PHE A 104 -15.36 1.87 -4.05
N VAL A 105 -16.60 2.28 -3.81
CA VAL A 105 -17.77 1.77 -4.56
C VAL A 105 -17.64 2.10 -6.05
N PHE A 106 -17.20 3.31 -6.38
CA PHE A 106 -16.92 3.70 -7.76
C PHE A 106 -15.85 2.80 -8.41
N ALA A 107 -14.74 2.58 -7.70
CA ALA A 107 -13.68 1.70 -8.19
C ALA A 107 -14.20 0.27 -8.41
N LEU A 108 -14.91 -0.30 -7.43
CA LEU A 108 -15.43 -1.66 -7.51
C LEU A 108 -16.45 -1.85 -8.64
N SER A 109 -17.34 -0.85 -8.84
CA SER A 109 -18.48 -0.98 -9.79
C SER A 109 -18.12 -0.61 -11.23
N PHE A 110 -17.12 0.26 -11.44
CA PHE A 110 -16.80 0.78 -12.77
C PHE A 110 -15.34 0.53 -13.16
N VAL A 111 -14.39 0.86 -12.28
CA VAL A 111 -12.96 0.82 -12.65
C VAL A 111 -12.46 -0.62 -12.74
N MET A 112 -12.82 -1.47 -11.77
CA MET A 112 -12.34 -2.86 -11.74
C MET A 112 -12.95 -3.73 -12.85
N PRO A 113 -14.25 -3.66 -13.20
CA PRO A 113 -14.77 -4.39 -14.35
C PRO A 113 -14.03 -4.05 -15.65
N ILE A 114 -13.74 -2.75 -15.89
CA ILE A 114 -12.95 -2.32 -17.06
C ILE A 114 -11.54 -2.91 -17.02
N ALA A 115 -10.90 -2.91 -15.83
CA ALA A 115 -9.55 -3.44 -15.67
C ALA A 115 -9.47 -4.96 -15.89
N PHE A 116 -10.49 -5.72 -15.50
CA PHE A 116 -10.49 -7.18 -15.62
C PHE A 116 -11.11 -7.71 -16.92
N TYR A 117 -11.66 -6.85 -17.77
CA TYR A 117 -12.22 -7.25 -19.05
C TYR A 117 -11.17 -7.94 -19.98
N PRO A 118 -9.91 -7.49 -20.08
CA PRO A 118 -8.89 -8.21 -20.83
C PRO A 118 -8.65 -9.65 -20.33
N SER A 119 -8.68 -9.86 -19.01
CA SER A 119 -8.55 -11.23 -18.44
C SER A 119 -9.71 -12.13 -18.84
N PHE A 120 -10.93 -11.56 -18.92
CA PHE A 120 -12.09 -12.28 -19.45
C PHE A 120 -11.88 -12.69 -20.90
N LEU A 121 -11.40 -11.80 -21.76
CA LEU A 121 -11.11 -12.12 -23.17
C LEU A 121 -10.08 -13.25 -23.29
N MET A 122 -9.07 -13.27 -22.42
CA MET A 122 -8.03 -14.31 -22.42
C MET A 122 -8.47 -15.63 -21.79
N SER A 123 -9.50 -15.63 -20.97
CA SER A 123 -9.94 -16.83 -20.24
C SER A 123 -10.59 -17.89 -21.15
N GLY A 124 -11.02 -17.51 -22.35
CA GLY A 124 -11.81 -18.40 -23.22
C GLY A 124 -13.17 -18.80 -22.63
N SER A 125 -13.67 -18.05 -21.63
CA SER A 125 -14.92 -18.37 -20.95
C SER A 125 -16.10 -18.33 -21.92
N THR A 126 -16.97 -19.33 -21.81
CA THR A 126 -18.26 -19.39 -22.53
C THR A 126 -19.36 -18.57 -21.85
N LYS A 127 -19.12 -18.07 -20.64
CA LYS A 127 -20.05 -17.19 -19.90
C LYS A 127 -20.01 -15.79 -20.49
N ASP A 128 -21.09 -15.03 -20.30
CA ASP A 128 -21.06 -13.58 -20.52
C ASP A 128 -20.13 -12.90 -19.48
N PHE A 129 -19.72 -11.65 -19.78
CA PHE A 129 -18.76 -10.94 -18.92
C PHE A 129 -19.30 -10.72 -17.49
N ILE A 130 -20.57 -10.44 -17.33
CA ILE A 130 -21.18 -10.16 -16.01
C ILE A 130 -21.14 -11.42 -15.14
N SER A 131 -21.58 -12.55 -15.71
CA SER A 131 -21.52 -13.85 -15.04
C SER A 131 -20.08 -14.27 -14.73
N PHE A 132 -19.14 -14.02 -15.63
CA PHE A 132 -17.70 -14.26 -15.42
C PHE A 132 -17.18 -13.39 -14.28
N TRP A 133 -17.45 -12.06 -14.31
CA TRP A 133 -17.01 -11.11 -13.31
C TRP A 133 -17.42 -11.53 -11.90
N PHE A 134 -18.68 -11.85 -11.68
CA PHE A 134 -19.16 -12.26 -10.35
C PHE A 134 -18.67 -13.65 -9.92
N SER A 135 -18.47 -14.57 -10.85
CA SER A 135 -18.03 -15.93 -10.50
C SER A 135 -16.51 -16.09 -10.37
N TRP A 136 -15.74 -15.30 -11.13
CA TRP A 136 -14.28 -15.47 -11.23
C TRP A 136 -13.49 -14.44 -10.45
N SER A 137 -13.80 -13.19 -10.59
CA SER A 137 -12.91 -12.15 -10.07
C SER A 137 -13.54 -11.21 -9.08
N TRP A 138 -14.83 -10.96 -9.11
CA TRP A 138 -15.48 -9.94 -8.26
C TRP A 138 -14.59 -9.40 -7.13
N THR A 139 -13.49 -8.79 -7.52
CA THR A 139 -12.42 -8.34 -6.65
C THR A 139 -12.32 -6.82 -6.68
N SER A 140 -11.98 -6.25 -5.54
CA SER A 140 -11.67 -4.81 -5.48
C SER A 140 -10.31 -4.45 -6.08
N GLY A 141 -9.53 -5.45 -6.56
CA GLY A 141 -8.19 -5.19 -7.10
C GLY A 141 -7.38 -4.28 -6.16
N PRO A 142 -6.58 -3.33 -6.69
CA PRO A 142 -5.83 -2.40 -5.86
C PRO A 142 -6.67 -1.55 -4.88
N ALA A 143 -7.97 -1.39 -5.12
CA ALA A 143 -8.84 -0.60 -4.24
C ALA A 143 -9.09 -1.24 -2.86
N TRP A 144 -8.63 -2.48 -2.62
CA TRP A 144 -8.69 -3.15 -1.32
C TRP A 144 -8.16 -2.29 -0.16
N PHE A 145 -7.18 -1.43 -0.43
CA PHE A 145 -6.63 -0.51 0.57
C PHE A 145 -7.68 0.47 1.11
N LEU A 146 -8.61 0.94 0.26
CA LEU A 146 -9.65 1.90 0.68
C LEU A 146 -10.63 1.26 1.67
N SER A 147 -11.07 0.04 1.40
CA SER A 147 -11.99 -0.69 2.28
C SER A 147 -11.33 -1.01 3.63
N LEU A 148 -10.08 -1.49 3.60
CA LEU A 148 -9.34 -1.78 4.82
C LEU A 148 -9.04 -0.51 5.62
N LEU A 149 -8.69 0.60 4.94
CA LEU A 149 -8.49 1.88 5.60
C LEU A 149 -9.79 2.41 6.21
N LEU A 150 -10.95 2.21 5.56
CA LEU A 150 -12.24 2.57 6.14
C LEU A 150 -12.53 1.77 7.41
N LEU A 151 -12.25 0.45 7.40
CA LEU A 151 -12.35 -0.41 8.57
C LEU A 151 -11.46 0.07 9.71
N PHE A 152 -10.19 0.43 9.42
CA PHE A 152 -9.26 0.95 10.42
C PHE A 152 -9.71 2.33 10.97
N ASN A 153 -10.38 3.15 10.18
CA ASN A 153 -10.98 4.37 10.70
C ASN A 153 -12.16 4.07 11.66
N CYS A 154 -12.96 3.04 11.40
CA CYS A 154 -13.99 2.58 12.34
C CYS A 154 -13.36 2.04 13.64
N TYR A 155 -12.30 1.23 13.54
CA TYR A 155 -11.50 0.81 14.70
C TYR A 155 -11.00 2.00 15.53
N ALA A 156 -10.46 3.04 14.89
CA ALA A 156 -9.99 4.23 15.60
C ALA A 156 -11.10 4.95 16.37
N VAL A 157 -12.33 4.97 15.83
CA VAL A 157 -13.50 5.51 16.53
C VAL A 157 -13.86 4.68 17.77
N ILE A 158 -13.79 3.36 17.68
CA ILE A 158 -14.04 2.45 18.82
C ILE A 158 -13.00 2.70 19.92
N VAL A 159 -11.70 2.70 19.56
CA VAL A 159 -10.60 2.97 20.48
C VAL A 159 -10.76 4.35 21.15
N TYR A 160 -11.19 5.35 20.37
CA TYR A 160 -11.43 6.71 20.88
C TYR A 160 -12.60 6.75 21.86
N ARG A 161 -13.75 6.14 21.54
CA ARG A 161 -14.95 6.11 22.41
C ARG A 161 -14.72 5.33 23.70
N LEU A 162 -14.01 4.21 23.62
CA LEU A 162 -13.68 3.38 24.78
C LEU A 162 -12.51 3.93 25.58
N LYS A 163 -11.93 5.08 25.21
CA LYS A 163 -10.77 5.72 25.86
C LYS A 163 -9.53 4.80 25.98
N LEU A 164 -9.35 3.89 25.03
CA LEU A 164 -8.25 2.91 25.02
C LEU A 164 -6.92 3.46 24.52
N PHE A 165 -6.84 4.74 24.16
CA PHE A 165 -5.56 5.37 23.82
C PHE A 165 -4.63 5.39 25.03
N PRO A 166 -3.31 5.11 24.85
CA PRO A 166 -2.34 5.26 25.93
C PRO A 166 -2.38 6.68 26.48
N SER A 167 -1.97 6.86 27.75
CA SER A 167 -1.85 8.19 28.35
C SER A 167 -0.95 9.09 27.47
N PHE A 168 -1.09 10.42 27.61
CA PHE A 168 -0.24 11.33 26.84
C PHE A 168 1.24 11.13 27.19
N SER A 169 1.56 10.92 28.46
CA SER A 169 2.92 10.67 28.93
C SER A 169 3.52 9.40 28.33
N SER A 170 2.77 8.28 28.36
CA SER A 170 3.24 7.00 27.78
C SER A 170 3.39 7.11 26.24
N ALA A 171 2.44 7.76 25.56
CA ALA A 171 2.52 7.98 24.14
C ALA A 171 3.74 8.85 23.77
N ASN A 172 3.96 9.95 24.51
CA ASN A 172 5.11 10.82 24.30
C ASN A 172 6.44 10.11 24.52
N PHE A 173 6.55 9.31 25.61
CA PHE A 173 7.74 8.51 25.87
C PHE A 173 8.08 7.56 24.71
N ILE A 174 7.07 6.89 24.12
CA ILE A 174 7.27 6.00 22.99
C ILE A 174 7.75 6.75 21.77
N VAL A 175 7.12 7.88 21.41
CA VAL A 175 7.38 8.56 20.12
C VAL A 175 8.55 9.55 20.18
N SER A 176 9.00 9.95 21.36
CA SER A 176 10.20 10.80 21.49
C SER A 176 11.50 9.98 21.57
N ASN A 177 11.42 8.69 21.92
CA ASN A 177 12.57 7.80 21.99
C ASN A 177 12.61 6.83 20.77
N PRO A 178 13.58 6.99 19.84
CA PRO A 178 13.63 6.18 18.64
C PRO A 178 13.76 4.68 18.92
N LEU A 179 14.56 4.29 19.90
CA LEU A 179 14.75 2.87 20.25
C LEU A 179 13.45 2.25 20.77
N VAL A 180 12.77 2.94 21.70
CA VAL A 180 11.48 2.47 22.24
C VAL A 180 10.44 2.37 21.13
N PHE A 181 10.34 3.37 20.26
CA PHE A 181 9.42 3.35 19.12
C PHE A 181 9.67 2.13 18.22
N PHE A 182 10.93 1.88 17.86
CA PHE A 182 11.31 0.72 17.06
C PHE A 182 10.97 -0.60 17.73
N LEU A 183 11.35 -0.77 18.98
CA LEU A 183 11.09 -2.01 19.74
C LEU A 183 9.58 -2.26 19.83
N VAL A 184 8.80 -1.26 20.20
CA VAL A 184 7.33 -1.39 20.28
C VAL A 184 6.74 -1.74 18.92
N LEU A 185 7.19 -1.09 17.85
CA LEU A 185 6.69 -1.35 16.49
C LEU A 185 7.03 -2.78 16.03
N ILE A 186 8.27 -3.22 16.23
CA ILE A 186 8.73 -4.56 15.83
C ILE A 186 8.02 -5.64 16.66
N PHE A 187 7.97 -5.49 17.99
CA PHE A 187 7.31 -6.47 18.84
C PHE A 187 5.80 -6.55 18.57
N ALA A 188 5.12 -5.41 18.45
CA ALA A 188 3.68 -5.42 18.16
C ALA A 188 3.39 -5.99 16.76
N SER A 189 4.16 -5.60 15.74
CA SER A 189 3.98 -6.14 14.38
C SER A 189 4.37 -7.62 14.29
N GLY A 190 5.46 -8.03 14.95
CA GLY A 190 5.86 -9.43 15.05
C GLY A 190 4.81 -10.29 15.75
N PHE A 191 4.28 -9.83 16.87
CA PHE A 191 3.28 -10.56 17.65
C PHE A 191 2.03 -10.92 16.82
N VAL A 192 1.59 -10.04 15.93
CA VAL A 192 0.42 -10.32 15.08
C VAL A 192 0.78 -10.97 13.75
N TYR A 193 1.97 -10.67 13.20
CA TYR A 193 2.36 -11.16 11.88
C TYR A 193 2.89 -12.59 11.90
N LEU A 194 3.72 -12.94 12.89
CA LEU A 194 4.34 -14.26 12.96
C LEU A 194 3.32 -15.41 12.98
N PRO A 195 2.30 -15.42 13.85
CA PRO A 195 1.30 -16.49 13.83
C PRO A 195 0.54 -16.57 12.52
N LEU A 196 0.10 -15.43 11.99
CA LEU A 196 -0.67 -15.41 10.75
C LEU A 196 0.17 -15.84 9.54
N MET A 197 1.45 -15.46 9.51
CA MET A 197 2.38 -15.89 8.48
C MET A 197 2.67 -17.38 8.57
N TYR A 198 2.74 -17.94 9.77
CA TYR A 198 2.91 -19.38 9.97
C TYR A 198 1.72 -20.18 9.44
N PHE A 199 0.47 -19.75 9.70
CA PHE A 199 -0.73 -20.47 9.27
C PHE A 199 -1.10 -20.23 7.80
N TYR A 200 -0.86 -19.04 7.27
CA TYR A 200 -1.34 -18.63 5.93
C TYR A 200 -0.22 -18.38 4.92
N GLY A 201 1.03 -18.35 5.38
CA GLY A 201 2.16 -17.98 4.52
C GLY A 201 2.21 -16.47 4.21
N PRO A 202 3.31 -16.02 3.55
CA PRO A 202 3.55 -14.59 3.31
C PRO A 202 2.74 -14.00 2.15
N PHE A 203 2.20 -14.82 1.25
CA PHE A 203 1.61 -14.37 -0.01
C PHE A 203 0.14 -14.74 -0.20
N GLN A 204 -0.46 -15.47 0.75
CA GLN A 204 -1.86 -15.89 0.61
C GLN A 204 -2.81 -14.69 0.70
N TRP A 205 -3.66 -14.57 -0.31
CA TRP A 205 -4.77 -13.63 -0.32
C TRP A 205 -6.05 -14.31 0.13
N SER A 206 -6.82 -13.62 0.96
CA SER A 206 -8.16 -14.03 1.34
C SER A 206 -9.17 -12.97 0.97
N SER A 207 -10.37 -13.43 0.62
CA SER A 207 -11.51 -12.59 0.26
C SER A 207 -12.70 -12.92 1.15
N PHE A 208 -13.27 -11.90 1.77
CA PHE A 208 -14.57 -11.93 2.43
C PHE A 208 -15.56 -11.11 1.59
N GLY A 209 -15.90 -11.66 0.41
CA GLY A 209 -16.58 -10.93 -0.65
C GLY A 209 -15.71 -9.80 -1.25
N PRO A 210 -16.28 -8.92 -2.09
CA PRO A 210 -15.51 -7.87 -2.75
C PRO A 210 -15.10 -6.72 -1.81
N LEU A 211 -15.69 -6.67 -0.62
CA LEU A 211 -15.51 -5.57 0.32
C LEU A 211 -14.20 -5.67 1.13
N LEU A 212 -13.76 -6.88 1.44
CA LEU A 212 -12.56 -7.09 2.25
C LEU A 212 -11.68 -8.16 1.59
N ILE A 213 -10.66 -7.69 0.90
CA ILE A 213 -9.65 -8.51 0.24
C ILE A 213 -8.29 -8.06 0.75
N GLY A 214 -7.38 -8.98 0.97
CA GLY A 214 -6.03 -8.64 1.38
C GLY A 214 -5.15 -9.86 1.64
N GLN A 215 -3.87 -9.61 1.78
CA GLN A 215 -2.93 -10.65 2.23
C GLN A 215 -3.21 -10.99 3.69
N THR A 216 -3.66 -12.21 3.94
CA THR A 216 -4.22 -12.64 5.23
C THR A 216 -3.24 -12.41 6.38
N SER A 217 -1.98 -12.76 6.20
CA SER A 217 -0.94 -12.55 7.21
C SER A 217 -0.66 -11.09 7.53
N ARG A 218 -0.96 -10.16 6.62
CA ARG A 218 -0.58 -8.75 6.74
C ARG A 218 -1.71 -7.83 7.21
N LEU A 219 -2.95 -8.30 7.33
CA LEU A 219 -4.08 -7.44 7.73
C LEU A 219 -3.86 -6.79 9.09
N LEU A 220 -3.53 -7.59 10.12
CA LEU A 220 -3.25 -7.07 11.45
C LEU A 220 -1.89 -6.34 11.53
N PHE A 221 -0.93 -6.75 10.74
CA PHE A 221 0.34 -6.03 10.61
C PHE A 221 0.11 -4.57 10.17
N TYR A 222 -0.71 -4.33 9.16
CA TYR A 222 -1.08 -2.98 8.73
C TYR A 222 -1.86 -2.21 9.80
N LEU A 223 -2.68 -2.89 10.61
CA LEU A 223 -3.38 -2.27 11.73
C LEU A 223 -2.40 -1.75 12.79
N VAL A 224 -1.31 -2.47 13.07
CA VAL A 224 -0.25 -2.01 13.98
C VAL A 224 0.39 -0.72 13.47
N TYR A 225 0.74 -0.66 12.18
CA TYR A 225 1.32 0.56 11.59
C TYR A 225 0.33 1.73 11.58
N PHE A 226 -0.93 1.50 11.28
CA PHE A 226 -1.98 2.50 11.40
C PHE A 226 -2.11 3.01 12.85
N SER A 227 -2.09 2.10 13.84
CA SER A 227 -2.17 2.44 15.27
C SER A 227 -0.92 3.20 15.75
N ALA A 228 0.27 2.86 15.25
CA ALA A 228 1.48 3.64 15.51
C ALA A 228 1.33 5.07 14.97
N GLY A 229 0.78 5.24 13.75
CA GLY A 229 0.41 6.54 13.21
C GLY A 229 -0.59 7.31 14.10
N LEU A 230 -1.61 6.63 14.65
CA LEU A 230 -2.56 7.22 15.60
C LEU A 230 -1.86 7.78 16.85
N ILE A 231 -0.91 7.02 17.41
CA ILE A 231 -0.17 7.41 18.62
C ILE A 231 0.70 8.63 18.32
N VAL A 232 1.44 8.62 17.20
CA VAL A 232 2.23 9.78 16.75
C VAL A 232 1.33 10.99 16.51
N GLY A 233 0.17 10.80 15.86
CA GLY A 233 -0.81 11.86 15.62
C GLY A 233 -1.45 12.44 16.88
N LYS A 234 -1.56 11.64 17.96
CA LYS A 234 -2.03 12.09 19.28
C LYS A 234 -1.04 13.05 19.94
N VAL A 235 0.24 12.70 19.91
CA VAL A 235 1.31 13.52 20.54
C VAL A 235 1.65 14.74 19.68
N GLY A 236 1.56 14.61 18.38
CA GLY A 236 1.97 15.60 17.40
C GLY A 236 3.37 15.31 16.83
N LEU A 237 3.48 15.48 15.53
CA LEU A 237 4.68 15.11 14.77
C LEU A 237 5.92 15.91 15.22
N SER A 238 5.74 17.18 15.61
CA SER A 238 6.79 18.08 16.09
C SER A 238 7.46 17.61 17.39
N SER A 239 6.77 16.82 18.19
CA SER A 239 7.27 16.28 19.46
C SER A 239 7.95 14.92 19.32
N THR A 240 8.14 14.44 18.09
CA THR A 240 8.74 13.13 17.82
C THR A 240 10.19 13.26 17.42
N PHE A 241 10.97 12.19 17.62
CA PHE A 241 12.34 12.09 17.13
C PHE A 241 12.46 12.26 15.60
N LEU A 242 11.36 12.12 14.86
CA LEU A 242 11.33 12.23 13.40
C LEU A 242 11.61 13.66 12.90
N LEU A 243 11.30 14.69 13.71
CA LEU A 243 11.54 16.09 13.37
C LEU A 243 12.62 16.76 14.21
N ASP A 244 13.34 16.01 15.06
CA ASP A 244 14.46 16.56 15.81
C ASP A 244 15.62 16.91 14.88
N SER A 245 15.85 18.22 14.67
CA SER A 245 16.84 18.76 13.74
C SER A 245 18.28 18.32 14.00
N ARG A 246 18.62 17.95 15.24
CA ARG A 246 19.95 17.47 15.62
C ARG A 246 20.29 16.07 15.07
N VAL A 247 19.24 15.34 14.71
CA VAL A 247 19.31 13.94 14.22
C VAL A 247 19.26 13.88 12.68
N PHE A 248 18.83 14.96 12.02
CA PHE A 248 18.22 14.98 10.70
C PHE A 248 19.14 14.57 9.54
N LEU A 249 20.23 15.24 9.28
CA LEU A 249 21.03 15.01 8.06
C LEU A 249 22.01 13.83 8.16
N ARG A 250 22.70 13.72 9.27
CA ARG A 250 23.75 12.69 9.44
C ARG A 250 23.19 11.28 9.60
N ARG A 251 21.97 11.15 10.14
CA ARG A 251 21.31 9.86 10.37
C ARG A 251 20.45 9.39 9.22
N SER A 252 19.95 10.27 8.33
CA SER A 252 19.15 9.85 7.17
C SER A 252 19.95 8.90 6.23
N PHE A 253 21.24 9.14 6.04
CA PHE A 253 22.10 8.22 5.27
C PHE A 253 22.33 6.87 5.98
N VAL A 254 22.48 6.88 7.31
CA VAL A 254 22.61 5.64 8.09
C VAL A 254 21.34 4.79 7.96
N TRP A 255 20.18 5.41 8.03
CA TRP A 255 18.90 4.73 7.87
C TRP A 255 18.69 4.19 6.44
N LEU A 256 19.15 4.92 5.43
CA LEU A 256 19.11 4.48 4.04
C LEU A 256 20.02 3.25 3.83
N ILE A 257 21.25 3.30 4.34
CA ILE A 257 22.19 2.17 4.28
C ILE A 257 21.63 0.96 5.04
N ALA A 258 21.10 1.15 6.24
CA ALA A 258 20.46 0.09 7.02
C ALA A 258 19.26 -0.52 6.27
N SER A 259 18.46 0.31 5.60
CA SER A 259 17.35 -0.15 4.75
C SER A 259 17.82 -0.99 3.58
N ALA A 260 18.90 -0.61 2.92
CA ALA A 260 19.48 -1.35 1.81
C ALA A 260 20.05 -2.71 2.28
N ILE A 261 20.78 -2.73 3.40
CA ILE A 261 21.32 -3.96 4.00
C ILE A 261 20.17 -4.91 4.40
N LEU A 262 19.18 -4.41 5.11
CA LEU A 262 18.03 -5.24 5.51
C LEU A 262 17.18 -5.69 4.32
N GLY A 263 17.06 -4.87 3.28
CA GLY A 263 16.43 -5.26 2.03
C GLY A 263 17.16 -6.44 1.37
N PHE A 264 18.48 -6.39 1.33
CA PHE A 264 19.30 -7.50 0.84
C PHE A 264 19.13 -8.77 1.69
N ILE A 265 19.17 -8.63 3.03
CA ILE A 265 18.96 -9.75 3.96
C ILE A 265 17.55 -10.32 3.79
N TYR A 266 16.55 -9.48 3.62
CA TYR A 266 15.16 -9.93 3.38
C TYR A 266 15.05 -10.74 2.08
N LEU A 267 15.61 -10.24 0.97
CA LEU A 267 15.64 -10.97 -0.29
C LEU A 267 16.39 -12.30 -0.20
N ALA A 268 17.53 -12.31 0.49
CA ALA A 268 18.27 -13.54 0.73
C ALA A 268 17.45 -14.55 1.55
N SER A 269 16.73 -14.09 2.56
CA SER A 269 15.87 -14.95 3.39
C SER A 269 14.71 -15.56 2.62
N LEU A 270 14.15 -14.86 1.61
CA LEU A 270 13.11 -15.40 0.72
C LEU A 270 13.60 -16.55 -0.16
N LYS A 271 14.90 -16.59 -0.51
CA LYS A 271 15.49 -17.70 -1.27
C LYS A 271 15.73 -18.95 -0.42
N ILE A 272 15.97 -18.77 0.88
CA ILE A 272 16.24 -19.87 1.82
C ILE A 272 14.95 -20.56 2.24
N VAL A 273 13.85 -19.84 2.32
CA VAL A 273 12.52 -20.39 2.64
C VAL A 273 11.93 -20.97 1.37
N PRO A 274 11.80 -22.30 1.25
CA PRO A 274 11.19 -22.91 0.06
C PRO A 274 9.72 -22.48 -0.03
N ILE A 275 9.40 -21.65 -1.02
CA ILE A 275 8.04 -21.20 -1.32
C ILE A 275 7.35 -22.27 -2.19
N ASN A 276 7.40 -23.51 -1.77
CA ASN A 276 6.59 -24.56 -2.38
C ASN A 276 5.25 -24.62 -1.65
N LEU A 277 4.22 -24.06 -2.25
CA LEU A 277 2.84 -24.11 -1.78
C LEU A 277 2.29 -25.53 -1.57
N THR A 278 3.02 -26.55 -1.98
CA THR A 278 2.59 -27.96 -1.97
C THR A 278 3.33 -28.84 -0.96
N VAL A 279 4.36 -28.32 -0.29
CA VAL A 279 5.11 -29.11 0.70
C VAL A 279 4.79 -28.61 2.11
N PRO A 280 4.35 -29.47 3.03
CA PRO A 280 4.20 -29.07 4.42
C PRO A 280 5.57 -28.68 4.99
N TRP A 281 5.80 -27.36 5.10
CA TRP A 281 6.64 -26.69 6.06
C TRP A 281 8.10 -27.18 6.20
N SER A 282 9.00 -26.56 5.47
CA SER A 282 10.42 -26.47 5.90
C SER A 282 10.51 -26.07 7.37
N PRO A 283 11.65 -26.30 8.07
CA PRO A 283 11.73 -26.11 9.51
C PRO A 283 11.04 -24.82 9.96
N PRO A 284 10.12 -24.86 10.91
CA PRO A 284 9.35 -23.69 11.35
C PRO A 284 10.24 -22.48 11.66
N ALA A 285 11.46 -22.73 12.12
CA ALA A 285 12.46 -21.70 12.43
C ALA A 285 12.78 -20.77 11.26
N LEU A 286 12.85 -21.25 10.02
CA LEU A 286 13.16 -20.42 8.86
C LEU A 286 12.02 -19.43 8.55
N TRP A 287 10.78 -19.86 8.73
CA TRP A 287 9.61 -19.00 8.58
C TRP A 287 9.56 -17.88 9.63
N TRP A 288 9.89 -18.22 10.88
CA TRP A 288 9.97 -17.25 11.97
C TRP A 288 11.06 -16.21 11.73
N ILE A 289 12.24 -16.66 11.27
CA ILE A 289 13.37 -15.79 10.93
C ILE A 289 12.98 -14.83 9.79
N ASN A 290 12.39 -15.35 8.70
CA ASN A 290 11.93 -14.52 7.59
C ASN A 290 10.89 -13.47 8.04
N ALA A 291 9.92 -13.87 8.86
CA ALA A 291 8.89 -12.97 9.40
C ALA A 291 9.50 -11.87 10.28
N LEU A 292 10.47 -12.20 11.13
CA LEU A 292 11.18 -11.20 11.93
C LEU A 292 11.98 -10.23 11.04
N ILE A 293 12.73 -10.73 10.07
CA ILE A 293 13.46 -9.89 9.10
C ILE A 293 12.49 -8.95 8.38
N PHE A 294 11.33 -9.44 7.96
CA PHE A 294 10.28 -8.62 7.34
C PHE A 294 9.80 -7.49 8.26
N CYS A 295 9.55 -7.76 9.55
CA CYS A 295 9.16 -6.74 10.52
C CYS A 295 10.24 -5.67 10.70
N PHE A 296 11.51 -6.08 10.83
CA PHE A 296 12.64 -5.15 10.91
C PHE A 296 12.78 -4.30 9.64
N TYR A 297 12.72 -4.94 8.47
CA TYR A 297 12.80 -4.28 7.18
C TYR A 297 11.70 -3.22 7.00
N SER A 298 10.45 -3.59 7.29
CA SER A 298 9.33 -2.67 7.19
C SER A 298 9.43 -1.47 8.15
N ALA A 299 9.86 -1.72 9.40
CA ALA A 299 10.02 -0.66 10.40
C ALA A 299 11.13 0.33 10.02
N ILE A 300 12.27 -0.16 9.56
CA ILE A 300 13.38 0.69 9.11
C ILE A 300 12.99 1.50 7.88
N LEU A 301 12.34 0.88 6.89
CA LEU A 301 11.89 1.60 5.70
C LEU A 301 10.83 2.65 5.99
N LEU A 302 9.92 2.40 6.95
CA LEU A 302 8.99 3.42 7.41
C LEU A 302 9.75 4.67 7.87
N VAL A 303 10.68 4.50 8.81
CA VAL A 303 11.42 5.64 9.39
C VAL A 303 12.33 6.29 8.36
N SER A 304 13.05 5.51 7.56
CA SER A 304 13.90 6.04 6.48
C SER A 304 13.10 6.88 5.49
N SER A 305 11.94 6.39 5.04
CA SER A 305 11.07 7.11 4.11
C SER A 305 10.58 8.45 4.69
N LEU A 306 10.20 8.46 5.97
CA LEU A 306 9.77 9.69 6.64
C LEU A 306 10.93 10.68 6.77
N LEU A 307 12.11 10.23 7.24
CA LEU A 307 13.30 11.07 7.41
C LEU A 307 13.75 11.65 6.07
N LEU A 308 13.84 10.83 5.01
CA LEU A 308 14.19 11.28 3.67
C LEU A 308 13.18 12.31 3.15
N SER A 309 11.89 12.06 3.37
CA SER A 309 10.84 12.99 2.94
C SER A 309 10.96 14.34 3.65
N PHE A 310 11.16 14.37 4.96
CA PHE A 310 11.34 15.61 5.70
C PHE A 310 12.64 16.35 5.34
N THR A 311 13.68 15.61 4.93
CA THR A 311 14.95 16.20 4.51
C THR A 311 14.87 16.82 3.12
N PHE A 312 14.33 16.10 2.14
CA PHE A 312 14.40 16.49 0.73
C PHE A 312 13.18 17.24 0.24
N PHE A 313 12.01 17.03 0.85
CA PHE A 313 10.74 17.60 0.41
C PHE A 313 10.22 18.69 1.36
N SER A 314 11.11 19.51 1.89
CA SER A 314 10.74 20.64 2.78
C SER A 314 10.21 21.87 2.05
N ARG A 315 10.52 22.02 0.76
CA ARG A 315 10.11 23.15 -0.09
C ARG A 315 9.03 22.74 -1.08
N ARG A 316 8.18 23.71 -1.44
CA ARG A 316 7.17 23.50 -2.48
C ARG A 316 7.80 23.48 -3.86
N VAL A 317 7.33 22.54 -4.69
CA VAL A 317 7.70 22.39 -6.10
C VAL A 317 6.40 22.16 -6.87
N ASP A 318 6.09 23.03 -7.83
CA ASP A 318 4.79 23.04 -8.54
C ASP A 318 4.43 21.70 -9.16
N LEU A 319 5.39 21.00 -9.77
CA LEU A 319 5.19 19.69 -10.35
C LEU A 319 4.77 18.66 -9.27
N LEU A 320 5.43 18.68 -8.10
CA LEU A 320 5.13 17.76 -7.00
C LEU A 320 3.82 18.15 -6.30
N ASP A 321 3.49 19.44 -6.21
CA ASP A 321 2.20 19.90 -5.71
C ASP A 321 1.06 19.41 -6.63
N HIS A 322 1.25 19.50 -7.95
CA HIS A 322 0.29 19.00 -8.94
C HIS A 322 0.15 17.46 -8.88
N LEU A 323 1.27 16.74 -8.80
CA LEU A 323 1.28 15.29 -8.65
C LEU A 323 0.58 14.85 -7.34
N SER A 324 0.92 15.49 -6.23
CA SER A 324 0.32 15.21 -4.92
C SER A 324 -1.19 15.46 -4.90
N ALA A 325 -1.64 16.55 -5.53
CA ALA A 325 -3.06 16.85 -5.66
C ALA A 325 -3.83 15.75 -6.42
N ASN A 326 -3.20 15.11 -7.40
CA ASN A 326 -3.80 14.08 -8.24
C ASN A 326 -3.52 12.64 -7.76
N SER A 327 -2.63 12.44 -6.79
CA SER A 327 -2.13 11.10 -6.39
C SER A 327 -3.25 10.12 -6.04
N PHE A 328 -4.30 10.56 -5.34
CA PHE A 328 -5.43 9.70 -4.99
C PHE A 328 -6.25 9.28 -6.21
N GLY A 329 -6.45 10.18 -7.18
CA GLY A 329 -7.12 9.85 -8.44
C GLY A 329 -6.27 8.90 -9.30
N ILE A 330 -4.95 9.13 -9.37
CA ILE A 330 -4.00 8.21 -10.02
C ILE A 330 -4.14 6.82 -9.40
N TYR A 331 -4.14 6.73 -8.06
CA TYR A 331 -4.31 5.46 -7.36
C TYR A 331 -5.60 4.73 -7.74
N ILE A 332 -6.72 5.42 -7.88
CA ILE A 332 -8.01 4.79 -8.25
C ILE A 332 -8.02 4.34 -9.71
N LEU A 333 -7.46 5.14 -10.60
CA LEU A 333 -7.65 5.00 -12.05
C LEU A 333 -6.54 4.24 -12.77
N HIS A 334 -5.37 4.00 -12.15
CA HIS A 334 -4.20 3.44 -12.87
C HIS A 334 -4.42 2.02 -13.39
N TYR A 335 -5.20 1.21 -12.67
CA TYR A 335 -5.24 -0.23 -12.92
C TYR A 335 -5.81 -0.62 -14.30
N PRO A 336 -6.91 -0.03 -14.81
CA PRO A 336 -7.31 -0.24 -16.18
C PRO A 336 -6.21 0.09 -17.19
N PHE A 337 -5.53 1.22 -17.02
CA PHE A 337 -4.45 1.60 -17.95
C PHE A 337 -3.29 0.62 -17.94
N VAL A 338 -2.93 0.09 -16.76
CA VAL A 338 -1.90 -0.95 -16.63
C VAL A 338 -2.33 -2.21 -17.38
N VAL A 339 -3.51 -2.75 -17.06
CA VAL A 339 -3.95 -4.06 -17.57
C VAL A 339 -4.21 -4.02 -19.08
N TRP A 340 -4.84 -2.95 -19.57
CA TRP A 340 -5.07 -2.79 -21.01
C TRP A 340 -3.76 -2.59 -21.79
N ALA A 341 -2.80 -1.83 -21.26
CA ALA A 341 -1.50 -1.68 -21.90
C ALA A 341 -0.74 -3.02 -21.94
N GLN A 342 -0.77 -3.81 -20.84
CA GLN A 342 -0.20 -5.15 -20.83
C GLN A 342 -0.87 -6.04 -21.90
N PHE A 343 -2.20 -6.02 -21.98
CA PHE A 343 -2.97 -6.82 -22.94
C PHE A 343 -2.63 -6.44 -24.41
N PHE A 344 -2.63 -5.16 -24.73
CA PHE A 344 -2.30 -4.70 -26.09
C PHE A 344 -0.85 -4.98 -26.49
N LEU A 345 0.07 -5.09 -25.53
CA LEU A 345 1.47 -5.39 -25.81
C LEU A 345 1.77 -6.90 -25.94
N LEU A 346 0.82 -7.80 -25.63
CA LEU A 346 1.02 -9.24 -25.75
C LEU A 346 1.51 -9.70 -27.13
N PRO A 347 0.89 -9.28 -28.25
CA PRO A 347 1.27 -9.78 -29.58
C PRO A 347 2.61 -9.24 -30.09
N PHE A 348 3.20 -8.23 -29.44
CA PHE A 348 4.45 -7.64 -29.88
C PHE A 348 5.66 -8.43 -29.35
N HIS A 349 6.61 -8.74 -30.20
CA HIS A 349 7.87 -9.42 -29.86
C HIS A 349 8.92 -8.45 -29.31
N LEU A 350 8.59 -7.78 -28.17
CA LEU A 350 9.49 -6.87 -27.48
C LEU A 350 10.03 -7.53 -26.19
N PRO A 351 11.25 -7.17 -25.75
CA PRO A 351 11.76 -7.61 -24.45
C PRO A 351 10.83 -7.22 -23.30
N GLY A 352 10.62 -8.11 -22.31
CA GLY A 352 9.71 -7.88 -21.19
C GLY A 352 10.03 -6.61 -20.40
N CYS A 353 11.31 -6.28 -20.22
CA CYS A 353 11.73 -5.06 -19.54
C CYS A 353 11.35 -3.78 -20.33
N LEU A 354 11.38 -3.83 -21.67
CA LEU A 354 10.94 -2.70 -22.50
C LEU A 354 9.41 -2.55 -22.44
N LYS A 355 8.67 -3.66 -22.51
CA LYS A 355 7.21 -3.65 -22.34
C LYS A 355 6.82 -3.05 -20.99
N LEU A 356 7.51 -3.44 -19.90
CA LEU A 356 7.31 -2.85 -18.57
C LEU A 356 7.44 -1.33 -18.59
N LEU A 357 8.50 -0.80 -19.19
CA LEU A 357 8.72 0.66 -19.26
C LEU A 357 7.59 1.36 -20.02
N ILE A 358 7.14 0.79 -21.14
CA ILE A 358 6.02 1.32 -21.93
C ILE A 358 4.74 1.30 -21.08
N VAL A 359 4.41 0.18 -20.44
CA VAL A 359 3.22 0.04 -19.59
C VAL A 359 3.23 1.03 -18.46
N PHE A 360 4.34 1.13 -17.73
CA PHE A 360 4.45 2.06 -16.60
C PHE A 360 4.27 3.51 -17.05
N THR A 361 4.99 3.92 -18.10
CA THR A 361 4.93 5.30 -18.62
C THR A 361 3.50 5.62 -19.08
N PHE A 362 2.90 4.75 -19.87
CA PHE A 362 1.53 4.90 -20.35
C PHE A 362 0.54 4.99 -19.18
N ALA A 363 0.55 4.01 -18.29
CA ALA A 363 -0.40 3.95 -17.18
C ALA A 363 -0.26 5.15 -16.23
N PHE A 364 0.97 5.57 -15.94
CA PHE A 364 1.23 6.71 -15.08
C PHE A 364 0.69 8.01 -15.69
N PHE A 365 1.06 8.33 -16.93
CA PHE A 365 0.63 9.58 -17.57
C PHE A 365 -0.88 9.61 -17.82
N PHE A 366 -1.48 8.54 -18.32
CA PHE A 366 -2.91 8.52 -18.59
C PHE A 366 -3.77 8.51 -17.32
N SER A 367 -3.36 7.84 -16.26
CA SER A 367 -4.06 7.92 -14.98
C SER A 367 -3.93 9.31 -14.33
N TRP A 368 -2.78 9.96 -14.47
CA TRP A 368 -2.59 11.33 -13.99
C TRP A 368 -3.46 12.31 -14.79
N TRP A 369 -3.44 12.22 -16.10
CA TRP A 369 -4.26 13.04 -16.97
C TRP A 369 -5.77 12.84 -16.71
N ALA A 370 -6.23 11.59 -16.62
CA ALA A 370 -7.62 11.27 -16.30
C ALA A 370 -8.02 11.81 -14.90
N SER A 371 -7.15 11.68 -13.89
CA SER A 371 -7.36 12.27 -12.57
C SER A 371 -7.51 13.79 -12.66
N PHE A 372 -6.64 14.45 -13.39
CA PHE A 372 -6.69 15.89 -13.61
C PHE A 372 -8.02 16.33 -14.24
N LEU A 373 -8.43 15.69 -15.34
CA LEU A 373 -9.68 16.00 -16.03
C LEU A 373 -10.93 15.81 -15.13
N ILE A 374 -10.99 14.70 -14.41
CA ILE A 374 -12.12 14.44 -13.50
C ILE A 374 -12.19 15.51 -12.41
N ARG A 375 -11.06 15.96 -11.90
CA ARG A 375 -10.99 16.99 -10.85
C ARG A 375 -11.39 18.40 -11.32
N LEU A 376 -11.40 18.67 -12.63
CA LEU A 376 -11.94 19.93 -13.17
C LEU A 376 -13.45 20.07 -12.92
N SER A 377 -14.18 18.94 -12.84
CA SER A 377 -15.61 18.95 -12.52
C SER A 377 -15.83 18.91 -11.00
N PRO A 378 -16.51 19.91 -10.39
CA PRO A 378 -16.84 19.91 -8.98
C PRO A 378 -17.67 18.69 -8.54
N ARG A 379 -18.50 18.14 -9.43
CA ARG A 379 -19.32 16.94 -9.16
C ARG A 379 -18.50 15.66 -9.30
N ALA A 380 -17.69 15.53 -10.35
CA ALA A 380 -16.94 14.31 -10.62
C ALA A 380 -15.80 14.08 -9.63
N ARG A 381 -15.20 15.13 -9.07
CA ARG A 381 -14.13 14.99 -8.06
C ARG A 381 -14.55 14.21 -6.80
N TYR A 382 -15.87 14.14 -6.49
CA TYR A 382 -16.36 13.33 -5.37
C TYR A 382 -16.00 11.85 -5.51
N PHE A 383 -15.97 11.33 -6.75
CA PHE A 383 -15.55 9.94 -7.02
C PHE A 383 -14.06 9.71 -6.79
N LEU A 384 -13.28 10.79 -6.69
CA LEU A 384 -11.85 10.78 -6.35
C LEU A 384 -11.57 11.35 -4.95
N GLY A 385 -12.55 11.31 -4.02
CA GLY A 385 -12.37 11.71 -2.62
C GLY A 385 -12.23 13.23 -2.40
N GLY A 386 -12.66 14.04 -3.35
CA GLY A 386 -12.53 15.50 -3.39
C GLY A 386 -13.56 16.29 -2.62
#